data_abab3616b7dbe0d74c59edafae70dd3e
#
_entry.id   abab3616b7dbe0d74c59edafae70dd3e
#
_cell.length_a   1.000
_cell.length_b   1.000
_cell.length_c   1.000
_cell.angle_alpha   90.00
_cell.angle_beta   90.00
_cell.angle_gamma   90.00
#
_symmetry.space_group_name_H-M   'P 1'
#
loop_
_entity.id
_entity.type
_entity.pdbx_description
1 polymer ?
#
loop_
_entity_poly.entity_id
_entity_poly.type
_entity_poly.pdbx_seq_one_letter_code
_entity_poly.pdbx_strand_id
1 'polypeptide(L)'
;MLKIKLSLLILLFSMTATFSAPQQQTEAASKVLALENKWNEAYKQGDIATLNSLFADDFIITEEEGATFSKAGYLAHCSDSNIRALISEMSDLKVRVHGNAAIVTGAYREKGTSKGKPYEYHDRLTDVWILLDGRWQLIASHYAVPSK
;
A
#
# COMPACT_ATOMS: atom_id res chain seq x y z
N MET A 1 -52.70 45.43 -21.83
CA MET A 1 -51.58 44.65 -22.35
C MET A 1 -50.83 44.03 -21.18
N LEU A 2 -51.08 42.75 -20.88
CA LEU A 2 -50.52 42.00 -19.75
C LEU A 2 -49.24 41.31 -20.22
N LYS A 3 -48.05 41.71 -19.71
CA LYS A 3 -46.78 41.10 -20.03
C LYS A 3 -46.55 39.88 -19.08
N ILE A 4 -46.75 38.69 -19.61
CA ILE A 4 -46.42 37.45 -18.91
C ILE A 4 -44.89 37.27 -18.96
N LYS A 5 -44.22 37.35 -17.80
CA LYS A 5 -42.82 37.01 -17.66
C LYS A 5 -42.70 35.48 -17.47
N LEU A 6 -42.24 34.79 -18.49
CA LEU A 6 -41.95 33.35 -18.42
C LEU A 6 -40.59 33.15 -17.69
N SER A 7 -40.65 32.76 -16.40
CA SER A 7 -39.44 32.41 -15.64
C SER A 7 -39.08 30.95 -15.98
N LEU A 8 -37.98 30.80 -16.70
CA LEU A 8 -37.38 29.50 -17.04
C LEU A 8 -36.63 28.96 -15.80
N LEU A 9 -37.24 28.01 -15.09
CA LEU A 9 -36.64 27.31 -13.97
C LEU A 9 -35.71 26.22 -14.52
N ILE A 10 -34.38 26.46 -14.55
CA ILE A 10 -33.39 25.45 -14.92
C ILE A 10 -33.18 24.55 -13.73
N LEU A 11 -33.75 23.33 -13.80
CA LEU A 11 -33.49 22.24 -12.83
C LEU A 11 -32.13 21.64 -13.16
N LEU A 12 -31.09 22.01 -12.40
CA LEU A 12 -29.80 21.30 -12.43
C LEU A 12 -29.96 19.94 -11.78
N PHE A 13 -30.09 18.88 -12.59
CA PHE A 13 -30.04 17.49 -12.15
C PHE A 13 -28.56 17.12 -11.88
N SER A 14 -28.10 17.22 -10.65
CA SER A 14 -26.79 16.68 -10.26
C SER A 14 -26.87 15.16 -10.24
N MET A 15 -26.32 14.55 -11.29
CA MET A 15 -26.16 13.09 -11.41
C MET A 15 -25.05 12.66 -10.43
N THR A 16 -25.42 12.26 -9.21
CA THR A 16 -24.49 11.57 -8.30
C THR A 16 -24.41 10.11 -8.76
N ALA A 17 -23.27 9.72 -9.31
CA ALA A 17 -23.02 8.32 -9.65
C ALA A 17 -22.90 7.51 -8.34
N THR A 18 -23.94 6.72 -8.02
CA THR A 18 -23.90 5.77 -6.91
C THR A 18 -23.24 4.47 -7.40
N PHE A 19 -22.00 4.22 -6.99
CA PHE A 19 -21.34 2.93 -7.23
C PHE A 19 -21.93 1.86 -6.32
N SER A 20 -22.13 0.64 -6.85
CA SER A 20 -22.56 -0.51 -6.05
C SER A 20 -21.41 -0.97 -5.12
N ALA A 21 -21.74 -1.50 -3.94
CA ALA A 21 -20.75 -1.98 -2.97
C ALA A 21 -19.71 -2.97 -3.55
N PRO A 22 -20.05 -3.96 -4.41
CA PRO A 22 -19.06 -4.82 -5.05
C PRO A 22 -18.10 -4.08 -5.98
N GLN A 23 -18.57 -3.07 -6.72
CA GLN A 23 -17.72 -2.26 -7.61
C GLN A 23 -16.75 -1.41 -6.82
N GLN A 24 -17.19 -0.84 -5.71
CA GLN A 24 -16.34 -0.03 -4.81
C GLN A 24 -15.24 -0.89 -4.15
N GLN A 25 -15.56 -2.15 -3.76
CA GLN A 25 -14.56 -3.08 -3.23
C GLN A 25 -13.51 -3.46 -4.29
N THR A 26 -13.91 -3.69 -5.53
CA THR A 26 -12.99 -4.01 -6.63
C THR A 26 -12.06 -2.84 -6.93
N GLU A 27 -12.57 -1.60 -6.94
CA GLU A 27 -11.77 -0.40 -7.13
C GLU A 27 -10.76 -0.21 -6.00
N ALA A 28 -11.19 -0.36 -4.74
CA ALA A 28 -10.32 -0.27 -3.58
C ALA A 28 -9.21 -1.33 -3.61
N ALA A 29 -9.54 -2.58 -3.97
CA ALA A 29 -8.57 -3.66 -4.11
C ALA A 29 -7.51 -3.34 -5.18
N SER A 30 -7.92 -2.84 -6.33
CA SER A 30 -7.01 -2.43 -7.41
C SER A 30 -6.10 -1.29 -6.97
N LYS A 31 -6.62 -0.34 -6.21
CA LYS A 31 -5.87 0.79 -5.66
C LYS A 31 -4.81 0.35 -4.66
N VAL A 32 -5.17 -0.53 -3.74
CA VAL A 32 -4.24 -1.10 -2.76
C VAL A 32 -3.15 -1.92 -3.45
N LEU A 33 -3.50 -2.75 -4.45
CA LEU A 33 -2.50 -3.50 -5.23
C LEU A 33 -1.51 -2.57 -5.95
N ALA A 34 -1.97 -1.44 -6.48
CA ALA A 34 -1.08 -0.44 -7.09
C ALA A 34 -0.15 0.20 -6.07
N LEU A 35 -0.61 0.40 -4.82
CA LEU A 35 0.21 0.94 -3.73
C LEU A 35 1.26 -0.07 -3.23
N GLU A 36 0.93 -1.37 -3.18
CA GLU A 36 1.90 -2.44 -2.93
C GLU A 36 3.06 -2.39 -3.95
N ASN A 37 2.72 -2.36 -5.23
CA ASN A 37 3.73 -2.26 -6.28
C ASN A 37 4.56 -0.97 -6.16
N LYS A 38 3.92 0.15 -5.82
CA LYS A 38 4.60 1.42 -5.60
C LYS A 38 5.57 1.35 -4.42
N TRP A 39 5.18 0.69 -3.33
CA TRP A 39 6.06 0.46 -2.19
C TRP A 39 7.30 -0.33 -2.60
N ASN A 40 7.11 -1.48 -3.26
CA ASN A 40 8.20 -2.33 -3.71
C ASN A 40 9.18 -1.59 -4.66
N GLU A 41 8.66 -0.80 -5.59
CA GLU A 41 9.50 0.01 -6.48
C GLU A 41 10.25 1.12 -5.73
N ALA A 42 9.59 1.80 -4.80
CA ALA A 42 10.23 2.82 -3.96
C ALA A 42 11.35 2.23 -3.09
N TYR A 43 11.12 1.04 -2.52
CA TYR A 43 12.14 0.30 -1.77
C TYR A 43 13.37 -0.03 -2.63
N LYS A 44 13.17 -0.62 -3.81
CA LYS A 44 14.25 -0.94 -4.77
C LYS A 44 15.07 0.27 -5.18
N GLN A 45 14.42 1.43 -5.30
CA GLN A 45 15.05 2.68 -5.74
C GLN A 45 15.64 3.49 -4.57
N GLY A 46 15.39 3.11 -3.32
CA GLY A 46 15.75 3.90 -2.15
C GLY A 46 14.99 5.23 -2.07
N ASP A 47 13.79 5.29 -2.63
CA ASP A 47 12.94 6.50 -2.61
C ASP A 47 12.24 6.63 -1.25
N ILE A 48 12.99 7.15 -0.28
CA ILE A 48 12.55 7.35 1.11
C ILE A 48 11.34 8.30 1.19
N ALA A 49 11.26 9.29 0.30
CA ALA A 49 10.14 10.23 0.30
C ALA A 49 8.82 9.52 -0.07
N THR A 50 8.84 8.68 -1.10
CA THR A 50 7.69 7.86 -1.47
C THR A 50 7.34 6.87 -0.35
N LEU A 51 8.32 6.14 0.22
CA LEU A 51 8.08 5.22 1.34
C LEU A 51 7.41 5.94 2.51
N ASN A 52 7.93 7.09 2.93
CA ASN A 52 7.35 7.90 4.01
C ASN A 52 5.90 8.31 3.74
N SER A 53 5.56 8.58 2.48
CA SER A 53 4.19 8.98 2.09
C SER A 53 3.17 7.83 2.11
N LEU A 54 3.64 6.58 1.95
CA LEU A 54 2.81 5.39 1.93
C LEU A 54 2.47 4.89 3.34
N PHE A 55 3.34 5.11 4.31
CA PHE A 55 3.19 4.58 5.67
C PHE A 55 2.38 5.52 6.56
N ALA A 56 1.48 4.95 7.36
CA ALA A 56 0.82 5.66 8.45
C ALA A 56 1.84 6.07 9.52
N ASP A 57 1.50 7.03 10.38
CA ASP A 57 2.44 7.51 11.40
C ASP A 57 2.75 6.46 12.48
N ASP A 58 1.80 5.55 12.73
CA ASP A 58 1.90 4.42 13.66
C ASP A 58 2.29 3.11 12.97
N PHE A 59 2.79 3.17 11.73
CA PHE A 59 3.24 1.99 10.98
C PHE A 59 4.24 1.14 11.76
N ILE A 60 4.05 -0.18 11.69
CA ILE A 60 4.93 -1.19 12.26
C ILE A 60 5.21 -2.28 11.22
N ILE A 61 6.44 -2.75 11.17
CA ILE A 61 6.83 -3.91 10.36
C ILE A 61 7.60 -4.91 11.20
N THR A 62 7.34 -6.20 10.96
CA THR A 62 8.15 -7.31 11.47
C THR A 62 8.76 -8.03 10.27
N GLU A 63 10.07 -8.07 10.22
CA GLU A 63 10.84 -8.73 9.16
C GLU A 63 11.09 -10.22 9.46
N GLU A 64 11.69 -10.93 8.52
CA GLU A 64 11.84 -12.39 8.46
C GLU A 64 12.49 -12.97 9.70
N GLU A 65 13.49 -12.29 10.26
CA GLU A 65 14.24 -12.72 11.46
C GLU A 65 13.58 -12.26 12.77
N GLY A 66 12.37 -11.67 12.69
CA GLY A 66 11.59 -11.18 13.82
C GLY A 66 12.00 -9.79 14.32
N ALA A 67 12.87 -9.09 13.60
CA ALA A 67 13.16 -7.68 13.88
C ALA A 67 11.93 -6.83 13.61
N THR A 68 11.59 -5.93 14.55
CA THR A 68 10.42 -5.07 14.45
C THR A 68 10.84 -3.61 14.41
N PHE A 69 10.28 -2.86 13.45
CA PHE A 69 10.58 -1.46 13.25
C PHE A 69 9.32 -0.61 13.26
N SER A 70 9.42 0.58 13.86
CA SER A 70 8.48 1.67 13.62
C SER A 70 8.72 2.30 12.24
N LYS A 71 7.81 3.18 11.78
CA LYS A 71 7.99 3.95 10.54
C LYS A 71 9.37 4.60 10.44
N ALA A 72 9.78 5.33 11.46
CA ALA A 72 11.09 5.99 11.46
C ALA A 72 12.27 5.00 11.42
N GLY A 73 12.16 3.90 12.16
CA GLY A 73 13.17 2.84 12.17
C GLY A 73 13.29 2.14 10.81
N TYR A 74 12.18 1.83 10.17
CA TYR A 74 12.18 1.20 8.85
C TYR A 74 12.69 2.13 7.75
N LEU A 75 12.32 3.41 7.76
CA LEU A 75 12.88 4.39 6.81
C LEU A 75 14.39 4.56 6.98
N ALA A 76 14.88 4.53 8.21
CA ALA A 76 16.33 4.53 8.48
C ALA A 76 17.01 3.26 7.95
N HIS A 77 16.39 2.09 8.13
CA HIS A 77 16.85 0.81 7.57
C HIS A 77 16.91 0.87 6.04
N CYS A 78 15.84 1.33 5.37
CA CYS A 78 15.79 1.46 3.91
C CYS A 78 16.82 2.46 3.35
N SER A 79 17.29 3.43 4.14
CA SER A 79 18.31 4.41 3.75
C SER A 79 19.75 3.97 4.08
N ASP A 80 19.95 2.81 4.70
CA ASP A 80 21.30 2.31 5.03
C ASP A 80 22.03 1.89 3.75
N SER A 81 23.08 2.63 3.41
CA SER A 81 23.92 2.36 2.23
C SER A 81 24.68 1.00 2.28
N ASN A 82 24.75 0.37 3.45
CA ASN A 82 25.31 -0.98 3.60
C ASN A 82 24.35 -2.08 3.18
N ILE A 83 23.07 -1.77 2.98
CA ILE A 83 22.02 -2.70 2.52
C ILE A 83 21.71 -2.39 1.06
N ARG A 84 21.77 -3.41 0.22
CA ARG A 84 21.47 -3.26 -1.21
C ARG A 84 20.65 -4.42 -1.70
N ALA A 85 19.37 -4.19 -1.92
CA ALA A 85 18.51 -5.12 -2.62
C ALA A 85 18.89 -5.17 -4.12
N LEU A 86 19.15 -6.35 -4.64
CA LEU A 86 19.40 -6.64 -6.05
C LEU A 86 18.15 -7.18 -6.74
N ILE A 87 17.36 -7.96 -6.00
CA ILE A 87 16.07 -8.50 -6.38
C ILE A 87 15.11 -8.15 -5.25
N SER A 88 13.94 -7.68 -5.59
CA SER A 88 12.82 -7.47 -4.69
C SER A 88 11.55 -7.69 -5.52
N GLU A 89 10.90 -8.81 -5.32
CA GLU A 89 9.80 -9.31 -6.16
C GLU A 89 8.65 -9.79 -5.29
N MET A 90 7.45 -9.31 -5.59
CA MET A 90 6.21 -9.82 -5.02
C MET A 90 5.46 -10.67 -6.04
N SER A 91 4.83 -11.75 -5.59
CA SER A 91 4.02 -12.61 -6.42
C SER A 91 2.80 -13.13 -5.65
N ASP A 92 1.82 -13.66 -6.39
CA ASP A 92 0.58 -14.25 -5.83
C ASP A 92 -0.19 -13.31 -4.90
N LEU A 93 -0.13 -12.00 -5.14
CA LEU A 93 -0.78 -11.01 -4.31
C LEU A 93 -2.30 -11.17 -4.35
N LYS A 94 -2.91 -11.22 -3.18
CA LYS A 94 -4.36 -11.28 -2.96
C LYS A 94 -4.78 -10.17 -2.03
N VAL A 95 -5.67 -9.31 -2.51
CA VAL A 95 -6.21 -8.18 -1.73
C VAL A 95 -7.63 -8.51 -1.28
N ARG A 96 -7.91 -8.34 0.01
CA ARG A 96 -9.25 -8.43 0.60
C ARG A 96 -9.59 -7.11 1.27
N VAL A 97 -10.69 -6.49 0.84
CA VAL A 97 -11.16 -5.20 1.36
C VAL A 97 -12.33 -5.40 2.31
N HIS A 98 -12.25 -4.76 3.47
CA HIS A 98 -13.28 -4.77 4.51
C HIS A 98 -13.52 -3.34 5.00
N GLY A 99 -14.50 -2.66 4.37
CA GLY A 99 -14.78 -1.25 4.68
C GLY A 99 -13.57 -0.35 4.37
N ASN A 100 -12.99 0.25 5.40
CA ASN A 100 -11.80 1.11 5.30
C ASN A 100 -10.48 0.37 5.54
N ALA A 101 -10.49 -0.95 5.65
CA ALA A 101 -9.29 -1.76 5.80
C ALA A 101 -9.11 -2.71 4.60
N ALA A 102 -7.87 -2.98 4.23
CA ALA A 102 -7.52 -3.99 3.25
C ALA A 102 -6.35 -4.84 3.77
N ILE A 103 -6.45 -6.14 3.55
CA ILE A 103 -5.39 -7.10 3.85
C ILE A 103 -4.83 -7.61 2.54
N VAL A 104 -3.52 -7.53 2.40
CA VAL A 104 -2.77 -8.10 1.27
C VAL A 104 -1.97 -9.29 1.77
N THR A 105 -2.04 -10.39 1.04
CA THR A 105 -1.20 -11.57 1.29
C THR A 105 -0.53 -11.98 -0.01
N GLY A 106 0.69 -12.49 0.09
CA GLY A 106 1.43 -12.93 -1.09
C GLY A 106 2.72 -13.67 -0.76
N ALA A 107 3.54 -13.84 -1.77
CA ALA A 107 4.91 -14.29 -1.65
C ALA A 107 5.86 -13.13 -1.96
N TYR A 108 6.97 -13.09 -1.26
CA TYR A 108 8.04 -12.12 -1.45
C TYR A 108 9.37 -12.83 -1.62
N ARG A 109 10.18 -12.32 -2.52
CA ARG A 109 11.55 -12.77 -2.70
C ARG A 109 12.47 -11.56 -2.71
N GLU A 110 13.45 -11.59 -1.83
CA GLU A 110 14.51 -10.60 -1.82
C GLU A 110 15.88 -11.26 -1.89
N LYS A 111 16.76 -10.67 -2.68
CA LYS A 111 18.18 -11.03 -2.74
C LYS A 111 19.01 -9.78 -2.78
N GLY A 112 20.07 -9.77 -1.99
CA GLY A 112 20.91 -8.60 -1.90
C GLY A 112 22.21 -8.82 -1.15
N THR A 113 22.77 -7.72 -0.67
CA THR A 113 23.93 -7.72 0.22
C THR A 113 23.68 -6.82 1.42
N SER A 114 24.09 -7.27 2.61
CA SER A 114 24.12 -6.49 3.83
C SER A 114 25.52 -6.53 4.42
N LYS A 115 26.13 -5.35 4.59
CA LYS A 115 27.52 -5.20 5.06
C LYS A 115 28.51 -6.06 4.26
N GLY A 116 28.28 -6.13 2.94
CA GLY A 116 29.10 -6.91 2.00
C GLY A 116 28.82 -8.42 2.00
N LYS A 117 27.91 -8.93 2.83
CA LYS A 117 27.52 -10.36 2.85
C LYS A 117 26.26 -10.56 2.03
N PRO A 118 26.21 -11.58 1.14
CA PRO A 118 25.00 -11.89 0.39
C PRO A 118 23.92 -12.46 1.29
N TYR A 119 22.66 -12.16 0.97
CA TYR A 119 21.47 -12.76 1.56
C TYR A 119 20.43 -13.08 0.48
N GLU A 120 19.54 -14.01 0.77
CA GLU A 120 18.36 -14.32 -0.05
C GLU A 120 17.24 -14.82 0.86
N TYR A 121 16.06 -14.17 0.76
CA TYR A 121 14.84 -14.51 1.49
C TYR A 121 13.75 -14.95 0.53
N HIS A 122 12.93 -15.87 0.97
CA HIS A 122 11.71 -16.35 0.32
C HIS A 122 10.62 -16.40 1.37
N ASP A 123 9.73 -15.42 1.36
CA ASP A 123 8.81 -15.16 2.46
C ASP A 123 7.36 -15.20 2.03
N ARG A 124 6.49 -15.25 3.05
CA ARG A 124 5.07 -14.91 2.94
C ARG A 124 4.87 -13.55 3.57
N LEU A 125 4.23 -12.65 2.84
CA LEU A 125 3.88 -11.34 3.34
C LEU A 125 2.43 -11.27 3.77
N THR A 126 2.17 -10.43 4.77
CA THR A 126 0.83 -10.00 5.17
C THR A 126 0.90 -8.52 5.50
N ASP A 127 0.22 -7.72 4.68
CA ASP A 127 0.19 -6.27 4.79
C ASP A 127 -1.21 -5.78 5.10
N VAL A 128 -1.31 -4.77 5.96
CA VAL A 128 -2.58 -4.17 6.35
C VAL A 128 -2.58 -2.70 5.96
N TRP A 129 -3.48 -2.36 5.06
CA TRP A 129 -3.73 -1.01 4.62
C TRP A 129 -5.02 -0.48 5.24
N ILE A 130 -5.03 0.81 5.56
CA ILE A 130 -6.22 1.50 6.08
C ILE A 130 -6.50 2.77 5.25
N LEU A 131 -7.76 3.04 5.01
CA LEU A 131 -8.22 4.29 4.39
C LEU A 131 -8.42 5.33 5.48
N LEU A 132 -7.48 6.28 5.57
CA LEU A 132 -7.49 7.43 6.49
C LEU A 132 -7.58 8.72 5.68
N ASP A 133 -8.54 9.56 5.99
CA ASP A 133 -8.73 10.87 5.34
C ASP A 133 -8.68 10.80 3.80
N GLY A 134 -9.34 9.78 3.23
CA GLY A 134 -9.42 9.56 1.79
C GLY A 134 -8.15 8.97 1.14
N ARG A 135 -7.15 8.60 1.92
CA ARG A 135 -5.90 7.99 1.43
C ARG A 135 -5.65 6.62 2.06
N TRP A 136 -5.31 5.63 1.23
CA TRP A 136 -4.82 4.35 1.71
C TRP A 136 -3.39 4.51 2.23
N GLN A 137 -3.15 4.06 3.47
CA GLN A 137 -1.85 4.05 4.12
C GLN A 137 -1.58 2.67 4.72
N LEU A 138 -0.34 2.22 4.61
CA LEU A 138 0.12 0.97 5.22
C LEU A 138 0.32 1.19 6.72
N ILE A 139 -0.36 0.37 7.55
CA ILE A 139 -0.26 0.46 9.02
C ILE A 139 0.51 -0.70 9.62
N ALA A 140 0.53 -1.86 8.96
CA ALA A 140 1.30 -2.99 9.45
C ALA A 140 1.80 -3.85 8.29
N SER A 141 2.98 -4.42 8.46
CA SER A 141 3.56 -5.41 7.56
C SER A 141 4.23 -6.53 8.35
N HIS A 142 4.12 -7.75 7.85
CA HIS A 142 4.77 -8.92 8.44
C HIS A 142 5.28 -9.86 7.35
N TYR A 143 6.54 -10.18 7.44
CA TYR A 143 7.21 -11.21 6.63
C TYR A 143 7.48 -12.45 7.47
N ALA A 144 7.26 -13.61 6.89
CA ALA A 144 7.48 -14.89 7.55
C ALA A 144 8.12 -15.89 6.59
N VAL A 145 9.22 -16.48 7.02
CA VAL A 145 9.85 -17.60 6.30
C VAL A 145 8.95 -18.82 6.40
N PRO A 146 8.51 -19.43 5.28
CA PRO A 146 7.72 -20.65 5.32
C PRO A 146 8.47 -21.77 6.04
N SER A 147 7.78 -22.46 6.94
CA SER A 147 8.32 -23.69 7.55
C SER A 147 8.56 -24.74 6.46
N LYS A 148 9.69 -25.43 6.54
CA LYS A 148 10.03 -26.56 5.68
C LYS A 148 9.14 -27.76 5.99
#